data_694aae3c9174fa824153ced4ed404696
#
_entry.id   694aae3c9174fa824153ced4ed404696
#
_cell.length_a   1.000
_cell.length_b   1.000
_cell.length_c   1.000
_cell.angle_alpha   90.00
_cell.angle_beta   90.00
_cell.angle_gamma   90.00
#
_symmetry.space_group_name_H-M   'P 1'
#
loop_
_entity.id
_entity.type
_entity.pdbx_description
1 polymer ?
#
loop_
_entity_poly.entity_id
_entity_poly.type
_entity_poly.pdbx_seq_one_letter_code
_entity_poly.pdbx_strand_id
1 'polypeptide(L)'
;MRKLLSAVILLGAVALPAPAAQAAEPRFQVRCDHSHLAQEDPIVAPGERSEHMHEFFGNTTTNKDSTYESMIDQRTTCSTKGDTAGYWVPTLLSPGGQVIRADSLLIYYRGEQGERTEAFPRDLRMVSDDVIRDSSDEYNVIVKFPECWDGAHTDSRDHISHMANASGEGCPPSHPVRVPSVTFVLRYPVQLSPEYTLSSGRLRSMHADYWNTWDQPELENLTSRCLNDPQEACPRID
;
A
#
# COMPACT_ATOMS: atom_id res chain seq x y z
N MET A 1 -52.19 60.91 -31.65
CA MET A 1 -50.84 60.78 -31.00
C MET A 1 -50.82 59.57 -30.08
N ARG A 2 -50.26 58.43 -30.59
CA ARG A 2 -50.11 57.18 -29.79
C ARG A 2 -48.73 57.16 -29.17
N LYS A 3 -48.67 57.15 -27.85
CA LYS A 3 -47.39 56.99 -27.13
C LYS A 3 -47.04 55.49 -27.05
N LEU A 4 -45.92 55.13 -27.65
CA LEU A 4 -45.32 53.82 -27.50
C LEU A 4 -44.52 53.77 -26.17
N LEU A 5 -44.92 52.88 -25.24
CA LEU A 5 -44.15 52.58 -24.04
C LEU A 5 -43.15 51.43 -24.47
N SER A 6 -41.87 51.73 -24.39
CA SER A 6 -40.82 50.73 -24.50
C SER A 6 -40.59 50.07 -23.16
N ALA A 7 -40.87 48.79 -23.03
CA ALA A 7 -40.53 47.99 -21.87
C ALA A 7 -39.08 47.53 -21.95
N VAL A 8 -38.26 47.95 -21.02
CA VAL A 8 -36.88 47.44 -20.85
C VAL A 8 -36.92 46.15 -20.02
N ILE A 9 -36.63 45.02 -20.63
CA ILE A 9 -36.49 43.74 -19.94
C ILE A 9 -35.04 43.65 -19.43
N LEU A 10 -34.86 43.77 -18.11
CA LEU A 10 -33.60 43.44 -17.45
C LEU A 10 -33.47 41.92 -17.34
N LEU A 11 -32.58 41.33 -18.19
CA LEU A 11 -32.14 39.92 -18.00
C LEU A 11 -31.16 39.87 -16.82
N GLY A 12 -31.63 39.41 -15.68
CA GLY A 12 -30.78 39.06 -14.55
C GLY A 12 -29.98 37.81 -14.87
N ALA A 13 -28.66 37.93 -14.95
CA ALA A 13 -27.76 36.77 -15.06
C ALA A 13 -27.77 36.02 -13.73
N VAL A 14 -28.35 34.84 -13.68
CA VAL A 14 -28.22 33.90 -12.55
C VAL A 14 -26.84 33.26 -12.62
N ALA A 15 -25.93 33.69 -11.75
CA ALA A 15 -24.63 32.99 -11.59
C ALA A 15 -24.89 31.63 -10.95
N LEU A 16 -24.64 30.55 -11.69
CA LEU A 16 -24.62 29.20 -11.15
C LEU A 16 -23.41 29.07 -10.22
N PRO A 17 -23.54 28.46 -9.01
CA PRO A 17 -22.40 28.20 -8.17
C PRO A 17 -21.43 27.28 -8.91
N ALA A 18 -20.14 27.61 -8.92
CA ALA A 18 -19.11 26.74 -9.41
C ALA A 18 -19.12 25.41 -8.63
N PRO A 19 -18.94 24.25 -9.28
CA PRO A 19 -18.84 22.98 -8.56
C PRO A 19 -17.70 23.08 -7.53
N ALA A 20 -17.99 22.69 -6.29
CA ALA A 20 -16.97 22.62 -5.26
C ALA A 20 -15.86 21.67 -5.73
N ALA A 21 -14.60 22.11 -5.73
CA ALA A 21 -13.48 21.26 -6.03
C ALA A 21 -13.51 20.08 -5.05
N GLN A 22 -13.59 18.86 -5.58
CA GLN A 22 -13.57 17.67 -4.76
C GLN A 22 -12.17 17.57 -4.15
N ALA A 23 -12.08 17.50 -2.81
CA ALA A 23 -10.81 17.37 -2.12
C ALA A 23 -10.07 16.12 -2.67
N ALA A 24 -8.78 16.25 -2.93
CA ALA A 24 -7.99 15.13 -3.41
C ALA A 24 -7.98 14.02 -2.36
N GLU A 25 -8.11 12.76 -2.80
CA GLU A 25 -7.98 11.61 -1.91
C GLU A 25 -6.60 11.63 -1.23
N PRO A 26 -6.53 11.53 0.12
CA PRO A 26 -5.27 11.58 0.86
C PRO A 26 -4.46 10.30 0.60
N ARG A 27 -3.54 10.36 -0.38
CA ARG A 27 -2.72 9.23 -0.75
C ARG A 27 -1.42 9.62 -1.44
N PHE A 28 -0.42 8.76 -1.32
CA PHE A 28 0.72 8.70 -2.23
C PHE A 28 0.95 7.25 -2.69
N GLN A 29 1.72 7.10 -3.76
CA GLN A 29 1.96 5.82 -4.41
C GLN A 29 3.45 5.62 -4.64
N VAL A 30 3.89 4.37 -4.50
CA VAL A 30 5.24 3.95 -4.84
C VAL A 30 5.13 2.71 -5.73
N ARG A 31 5.93 2.68 -6.79
CA ARG A 31 6.08 1.50 -7.63
C ARG A 31 7.44 0.91 -7.39
N CYS A 32 7.48 -0.40 -7.10
CA CYS A 32 8.72 -1.14 -6.95
C CYS A 32 8.79 -2.25 -8.01
N ASP A 33 9.94 -2.39 -8.63
CA ASP A 33 10.21 -3.49 -9.54
C ASP A 33 10.68 -4.72 -8.74
N HIS A 34 10.67 -5.86 -9.40
CA HIS A 34 11.22 -7.11 -8.86
C HIS A 34 12.68 -6.91 -8.37
N SER A 35 12.97 -7.37 -7.16
CA SER A 35 14.30 -7.39 -6.59
C SER A 35 14.97 -8.76 -6.81
N HIS A 36 14.43 -9.78 -6.15
CA HIS A 36 14.97 -11.15 -6.22
C HIS A 36 13.91 -12.18 -5.81
N LEU A 37 14.25 -13.45 -5.99
CA LEU A 37 13.49 -14.61 -5.52
C LEU A 37 14.31 -15.33 -4.46
N ALA A 38 13.72 -15.66 -3.33
CA ALA A 38 14.39 -16.45 -2.29
C ALA A 38 13.38 -17.29 -1.49
N GLN A 39 13.84 -18.42 -0.99
CA GLN A 39 13.08 -19.22 -0.03
C GLN A 39 13.40 -18.75 1.38
N GLU A 40 13.07 -17.51 1.65
CA GLU A 40 13.41 -16.76 2.86
C GLU A 40 12.21 -15.91 3.28
N ASP A 41 12.10 -15.67 4.58
CA ASP A 41 11.09 -14.82 5.20
C ASP A 41 11.65 -14.25 6.52
N PRO A 42 12.20 -13.04 6.50
CA PRO A 42 12.82 -12.49 7.70
C PRO A 42 11.85 -12.06 8.79
N ILE A 43 10.54 -12.08 8.55
CA ILE A 43 9.53 -11.82 9.58
C ILE A 43 9.10 -13.15 10.24
N VAL A 44 8.58 -14.09 9.45
CA VAL A 44 7.97 -15.32 9.99
C VAL A 44 9.01 -16.40 10.29
N ALA A 45 10.13 -16.42 9.57
CA ALA A 45 11.21 -17.40 9.71
C ALA A 45 12.61 -16.77 9.78
N PRO A 46 12.86 -15.83 10.72
CA PRO A 46 14.15 -15.14 10.82
C PRO A 46 15.30 -16.12 11.09
N GLY A 47 16.36 -16.03 10.30
CA GLY A 47 17.53 -16.91 10.36
C GLY A 47 17.33 -18.28 9.74
N GLU A 48 16.11 -18.65 9.42
CA GLU A 48 15.75 -19.96 8.90
C GLU A 48 15.34 -19.90 7.44
N ARG A 49 15.30 -21.07 6.79
CA ARG A 49 14.74 -21.20 5.46
C ARG A 49 13.20 -21.19 5.56
N SER A 50 12.53 -20.32 4.79
CA SER A 50 11.07 -20.30 4.73
C SER A 50 10.52 -21.61 4.13
N GLU A 51 9.28 -21.95 4.49
CA GLU A 51 8.58 -23.12 3.94
C GLU A 51 8.33 -23.02 2.44
N HIS A 52 8.25 -21.81 1.88
CA HIS A 52 8.00 -21.54 0.47
C HIS A 52 8.84 -20.37 -0.05
N MET A 53 8.86 -20.23 -1.37
CA MET A 53 9.60 -19.17 -2.06
C MET A 53 8.80 -17.86 -2.09
N HIS A 54 9.48 -16.75 -1.85
CA HIS A 54 8.92 -15.40 -1.99
C HIS A 54 9.54 -14.64 -3.17
N GLU A 55 8.75 -13.76 -3.73
CA GLU A 55 9.18 -12.69 -4.64
C GLU A 55 9.31 -11.40 -3.85
N PHE A 56 10.51 -10.82 -3.86
CA PHE A 56 10.88 -9.62 -3.13
C PHE A 56 10.89 -8.40 -4.02
N PHE A 57 10.47 -7.26 -3.45
CA PHE A 57 10.45 -5.93 -4.08
C PHE A 57 11.04 -4.90 -3.10
N GLY A 58 11.40 -3.74 -3.63
CA GLY A 58 11.95 -2.64 -2.83
C GLY A 58 13.39 -2.92 -2.43
N ASN A 59 13.63 -3.08 -1.15
CA ASN A 59 14.97 -3.30 -0.61
C ASN A 59 15.69 -4.47 -1.31
N THR A 60 16.92 -4.22 -1.79
CA THR A 60 17.66 -5.24 -2.57
C THR A 60 18.52 -6.16 -1.71
N THR A 61 18.54 -5.95 -0.39
CA THR A 61 19.35 -6.73 0.55
C THR A 61 18.54 -7.58 1.51
N THR A 62 17.21 -7.53 1.41
CA THR A 62 16.31 -8.34 2.25
C THR A 62 16.63 -9.82 2.11
N ASN A 63 16.87 -10.48 3.23
CA ASN A 63 17.13 -11.91 3.32
C ASN A 63 16.78 -12.42 4.72
N LYS A 64 16.83 -13.73 4.94
CA LYS A 64 16.45 -14.36 6.23
C LYS A 64 17.24 -13.87 7.45
N ASP A 65 18.46 -13.33 7.25
CA ASP A 65 19.31 -12.81 8.32
C ASP A 65 19.20 -11.28 8.45
N SER A 66 18.24 -10.64 7.77
CA SER A 66 18.04 -9.20 7.81
C SER A 66 17.67 -8.72 9.20
N THR A 67 18.24 -7.57 9.55
CA THR A 67 17.85 -6.75 10.71
C THR A 67 17.46 -5.37 10.21
N TYR A 68 16.81 -4.57 11.04
CA TYR A 68 16.48 -3.19 10.68
C TYR A 68 17.74 -2.43 10.22
N GLU A 69 18.86 -2.54 10.97
CA GLU A 69 20.11 -1.87 10.70
C GLU A 69 20.77 -2.35 9.38
N SER A 70 20.57 -3.61 9.00
CA SER A 70 21.13 -4.13 7.75
C SER A 70 20.32 -3.70 6.51
N MET A 71 19.08 -3.23 6.72
CA MET A 71 18.16 -2.87 5.63
C MET A 71 18.05 -1.35 5.40
N ILE A 72 18.24 -0.52 6.42
CA ILE A 72 18.19 0.93 6.25
C ILE A 72 19.30 1.41 5.32
N ASP A 73 19.03 2.51 4.58
CA ASP A 73 19.99 3.18 3.66
C ASP A 73 20.51 2.26 2.53
N GLN A 74 19.83 1.14 2.28
CA GLN A 74 20.22 0.24 1.20
C GLN A 74 19.62 0.67 -0.15
N ARG A 75 20.07 0.01 -1.22
CA ARG A 75 19.49 0.23 -2.54
C ARG A 75 18.07 -0.32 -2.60
N THR A 76 17.24 0.35 -3.37
CA THR A 76 15.85 -0.04 -3.59
C THR A 76 15.51 -0.12 -5.07
N THR A 77 14.56 -0.96 -5.43
CA THR A 77 13.94 -1.03 -6.76
C THR A 77 12.73 -0.10 -6.87
N CYS A 78 12.40 0.64 -5.81
CA CYS A 78 11.24 1.52 -5.77
C CYS A 78 11.48 2.85 -6.49
N SER A 79 10.41 3.44 -7.02
CA SER A 79 10.41 4.73 -7.71
C SER A 79 10.77 5.90 -6.80
N THR A 80 10.50 5.79 -5.49
CA THR A 80 10.87 6.75 -4.47
C THR A 80 12.15 6.25 -3.77
N LYS A 81 13.23 7.01 -3.86
CA LYS A 81 14.56 6.57 -3.35
C LYS A 81 14.61 6.39 -1.84
N GLY A 82 13.84 7.15 -1.08
CA GLY A 82 13.74 7.00 0.35
C GLY A 82 12.96 5.76 0.79
N ASP A 83 12.26 5.08 -0.14
CA ASP A 83 11.60 3.82 0.11
C ASP A 83 12.58 2.66 0.02
N THR A 84 13.24 2.37 1.12
CA THR A 84 14.11 1.22 1.30
C THR A 84 13.44 0.09 2.07
N ALA A 85 12.10 0.12 2.17
CA ALA A 85 11.32 -0.94 2.80
C ALA A 85 11.41 -2.27 2.04
N GLY A 86 11.28 -3.36 2.79
CA GLY A 86 11.14 -4.70 2.23
C GLY A 86 9.67 -5.05 2.02
N TYR A 87 9.38 -5.60 0.84
CA TYR A 87 8.06 -6.08 0.44
C TYR A 87 8.19 -7.45 -0.18
N TRP A 88 7.39 -8.42 0.23
CA TRP A 88 7.42 -9.74 -0.41
C TRP A 88 6.06 -10.44 -0.39
N VAL A 89 5.92 -11.38 -1.31
CA VAL A 89 4.73 -12.20 -1.47
C VAL A 89 5.14 -13.61 -1.90
N PRO A 90 4.31 -14.65 -1.69
CA PRO A 90 4.55 -15.96 -2.27
C PRO A 90 4.67 -15.90 -3.79
N THR A 91 5.65 -16.59 -4.33
CA THR A 91 5.92 -16.64 -5.78
C THR A 91 4.78 -17.31 -6.53
N LEU A 92 4.30 -16.69 -7.62
CA LEU A 92 3.31 -17.26 -8.52
C LEU A 92 3.93 -18.34 -9.41
N LEU A 93 3.22 -19.47 -9.56
CA LEU A 93 3.61 -20.59 -10.39
C LEU A 93 2.56 -20.87 -11.47
N SER A 94 3.01 -21.08 -12.69
CA SER A 94 2.16 -21.54 -13.80
C SER A 94 1.62 -22.95 -13.54
N PRO A 95 0.61 -23.43 -14.32
CA PRO A 95 0.16 -24.81 -14.25
C PRO A 95 1.28 -25.87 -14.47
N GLY A 96 2.35 -25.47 -15.15
CA GLY A 96 3.56 -26.31 -15.36
C GLY A 96 4.62 -26.15 -14.27
N GLY A 97 4.35 -25.41 -13.18
CA GLY A 97 5.29 -25.19 -12.06
C GLY A 97 6.40 -24.16 -12.35
N GLN A 98 6.30 -23.42 -13.45
CA GLN A 98 7.27 -22.37 -13.78
C GLN A 98 6.95 -21.09 -13.01
N VAL A 99 7.97 -20.40 -12.53
CA VAL A 99 7.84 -19.11 -11.85
C VAL A 99 7.32 -18.05 -12.81
N ILE A 100 6.27 -17.36 -12.40
CA ILE A 100 5.74 -16.17 -13.06
C ILE A 100 5.99 -14.98 -12.12
N ARG A 101 6.87 -14.09 -12.54
CA ARG A 101 7.15 -12.86 -11.79
C ARG A 101 6.09 -11.81 -12.08
N ALA A 102 5.76 -11.00 -11.08
CA ALA A 102 4.95 -9.81 -11.29
C ALA A 102 5.72 -8.79 -12.16
N ASP A 103 5.01 -8.07 -13.02
CA ASP A 103 5.57 -6.95 -13.80
C ASP A 103 6.07 -5.85 -12.87
N SER A 104 5.33 -5.59 -11.80
CA SER A 104 5.66 -4.63 -10.75
C SER A 104 4.75 -4.80 -9.54
N LEU A 105 5.18 -4.27 -8.41
CA LEU A 105 4.36 -4.02 -7.23
C LEU A 105 4.03 -2.52 -7.15
N LEU A 106 2.75 -2.16 -7.22
CA LEU A 106 2.28 -0.82 -6.93
C LEU A 106 1.75 -0.78 -5.50
N ILE A 107 2.28 0.13 -4.71
CA ILE A 107 1.95 0.29 -3.30
C ILE A 107 1.21 1.61 -3.12
N TYR A 108 0.02 1.53 -2.55
CA TYR A 108 -0.76 2.67 -2.13
C TYR A 108 -0.57 2.88 -0.63
N TYR A 109 -0.25 4.10 -0.24
CA TYR A 109 -0.32 4.59 1.13
C TYR A 109 -1.48 5.57 1.19
N ARG A 110 -2.50 5.26 2.00
CA ARG A 110 -3.72 6.07 2.13
C ARG A 110 -3.92 6.54 3.55
N GLY A 111 -4.34 7.79 3.69
CA GLY A 111 -4.91 8.33 4.91
C GLY A 111 -6.44 8.25 4.87
N GLU A 112 -7.07 8.56 5.99
CA GLU A 112 -8.53 8.72 6.09
C GLU A 112 -8.87 10.20 6.13
N GLN A 113 -9.87 10.61 5.34
CA GLN A 113 -10.26 12.02 5.27
C GLN A 113 -10.83 12.50 6.61
N GLY A 114 -10.23 13.55 7.18
CA GLY A 114 -10.65 14.11 8.46
C GLY A 114 -10.03 13.45 9.69
N GLU A 115 -9.22 12.41 9.52
CA GLU A 115 -8.45 11.79 10.59
C GLU A 115 -6.95 12.03 10.40
N ARG A 116 -6.24 12.18 11.53
CA ARG A 116 -4.79 12.31 11.50
C ARG A 116 -4.16 10.92 11.34
N THR A 117 -3.31 10.78 10.34
CA THR A 117 -2.49 9.60 10.10
C THR A 117 -1.07 9.86 10.61
N GLU A 118 -0.53 8.98 11.44
CA GLU A 118 0.88 9.00 11.86
C GLU A 118 1.72 8.17 10.90
N ALA A 119 2.99 8.55 10.68
CA ALA A 119 3.89 7.72 9.91
C ALA A 119 4.13 6.38 10.63
N PHE A 120 4.37 5.32 9.86
CA PHE A 120 4.79 4.07 10.48
C PHE A 120 6.00 4.27 11.38
N PRO A 121 6.04 3.64 12.56
CA PRO A 121 7.24 3.62 13.37
C PRO A 121 8.37 2.87 12.66
N ARG A 122 9.60 3.22 12.97
CA ARG A 122 10.78 2.49 12.50
C ARG A 122 10.65 1.02 12.85
N ASP A 123 11.10 0.13 11.97
CA ASP A 123 11.11 -1.31 12.19
C ASP A 123 9.73 -1.97 12.28
N LEU A 124 8.64 -1.28 11.89
CA LEU A 124 7.31 -1.91 11.85
C LEU A 124 7.31 -3.04 10.83
N ARG A 125 6.83 -4.19 11.25
CA ARG A 125 6.65 -5.39 10.44
C ARG A 125 5.18 -5.75 10.39
N MET A 126 4.69 -6.13 9.25
CA MET A 126 3.29 -6.53 9.07
C MET A 126 3.21 -7.74 8.14
N VAL A 127 2.34 -8.67 8.48
CA VAL A 127 1.90 -9.77 7.61
C VAL A 127 0.40 -9.60 7.37
N SER A 128 -0.04 -9.78 6.13
CA SER A 128 -1.47 -9.71 5.81
C SER A 128 -1.87 -10.77 4.80
N ASP A 129 -3.01 -11.41 5.05
CA ASP A 129 -3.72 -12.32 4.15
C ASP A 129 -5.07 -11.75 3.68
N ASP A 130 -5.32 -10.46 3.91
CA ASP A 130 -6.53 -9.77 3.40
C ASP A 130 -6.43 -9.53 1.90
N VAL A 131 -6.75 -10.57 1.14
CA VAL A 131 -6.69 -10.59 -0.33
C VAL A 131 -8.01 -10.19 -0.93
N ILE A 132 -8.02 -9.05 -1.64
CA ILE A 132 -9.16 -8.63 -2.44
C ILE A 132 -8.99 -9.19 -3.85
N ARG A 133 -9.97 -9.97 -4.28
CA ARG A 133 -10.09 -10.41 -5.66
C ARG A 133 -11.09 -9.51 -6.36
N ASP A 134 -10.59 -8.65 -7.23
CA ASP A 134 -11.46 -7.95 -8.17
C ASP A 134 -11.72 -8.89 -9.35
N SER A 135 -12.96 -9.36 -9.45
CA SER A 135 -13.38 -10.22 -10.56
C SER A 135 -13.37 -9.50 -11.92
N SER A 136 -13.21 -8.18 -11.93
CA SER A 136 -13.09 -7.37 -13.14
C SER A 136 -11.65 -7.24 -13.65
N ASP A 137 -10.64 -7.57 -12.82
CA ASP A 137 -9.23 -7.50 -13.18
C ASP A 137 -8.50 -8.81 -12.86
N GLU A 138 -8.48 -9.70 -13.85
CA GLU A 138 -7.86 -11.02 -13.73
C GLU A 138 -6.32 -10.99 -13.76
N TYR A 139 -5.70 -9.82 -13.91
CA TYR A 139 -4.24 -9.65 -13.95
C TYR A 139 -3.66 -9.17 -12.63
N ASN A 140 -4.49 -8.65 -11.73
CA ASN A 140 -4.04 -8.08 -10.49
C ASN A 140 -4.38 -8.94 -9.27
N VAL A 141 -3.47 -8.95 -8.31
CA VAL A 141 -3.71 -9.42 -6.94
C VAL A 141 -3.57 -8.24 -6.01
N ILE A 142 -4.58 -8.02 -5.19
CA ILE A 142 -4.62 -6.90 -4.24
C ILE A 142 -4.56 -7.46 -2.82
N VAL A 143 -3.61 -7.00 -2.01
CA VAL A 143 -3.51 -7.34 -0.59
C VAL A 143 -3.55 -6.06 0.23
N LYS A 144 -4.43 -6.01 1.23
CA LYS A 144 -4.53 -4.89 2.15
C LYS A 144 -3.88 -5.21 3.48
N PHE A 145 -3.27 -4.19 4.07
CA PHE A 145 -2.73 -4.26 5.43
C PHE A 145 -3.61 -3.46 6.39
N PRO A 146 -3.66 -3.88 7.66
CA PRO A 146 -4.36 -3.14 8.70
C PRO A 146 -3.70 -1.78 8.95
N GLU A 147 -4.51 -0.79 9.35
CA GLU A 147 -4.11 0.61 9.46
C GLU A 147 -4.19 1.19 10.87
N CYS A 148 -4.45 0.36 11.87
CA CYS A 148 -4.50 0.76 13.28
C CYS A 148 -3.40 0.03 14.06
N TRP A 149 -2.46 0.79 14.62
CA TRP A 149 -1.33 0.30 15.39
C TRP A 149 -1.59 0.42 16.90
N ASP A 150 -1.08 -0.52 17.70
CA ASP A 150 -1.23 -0.50 19.16
C ASP A 150 -0.44 0.62 19.86
N GLY A 151 0.45 1.31 19.10
CA GLY A 151 1.25 2.44 19.61
C GLY A 151 2.49 2.00 20.41
N ALA A 152 2.80 0.71 20.49
CA ALA A 152 3.85 0.19 21.35
C ALA A 152 4.81 -0.82 20.69
N HIS A 153 4.28 -1.75 19.89
CA HIS A 153 5.05 -2.87 19.35
C HIS A 153 5.23 -2.72 17.84
N THR A 154 6.46 -2.84 17.37
CA THR A 154 6.76 -2.85 15.92
C THR A 154 6.64 -4.23 15.31
N ASP A 155 6.47 -5.23 16.15
CA ASP A 155 6.18 -6.62 15.79
C ASP A 155 5.53 -7.31 17.01
N SER A 156 4.78 -8.36 16.79
CA SER A 156 4.20 -9.20 17.82
C SER A 156 4.58 -10.66 17.59
N ARG A 157 4.40 -11.51 18.60
CA ARG A 157 4.77 -12.93 18.51
C ARG A 157 4.11 -13.68 17.34
N ASP A 158 2.93 -13.24 16.96
CA ASP A 158 2.15 -13.79 15.84
C ASP A 158 2.27 -12.94 14.56
N HIS A 159 3.09 -11.89 14.60
CA HIS A 159 3.33 -10.91 13.52
C HIS A 159 2.08 -10.17 13.02
N ILE A 160 0.97 -10.23 13.78
CA ILE A 160 -0.36 -9.69 13.39
C ILE A 160 -0.98 -8.84 14.50
N SER A 161 -0.94 -9.30 15.76
CA SER A 161 -1.76 -8.75 16.85
C SER A 161 -1.36 -7.35 17.35
N HIS A 162 -0.27 -6.78 16.87
CA HIS A 162 0.10 -5.36 17.10
C HIS A 162 -0.60 -4.39 16.13
N MET A 163 -1.33 -4.93 15.15
CA MET A 163 -2.10 -4.19 14.15
C MET A 163 -3.57 -4.63 14.16
N ALA A 164 -4.46 -3.72 13.79
CA ALA A 164 -5.89 -4.00 13.63
C ALA A 164 -6.47 -3.21 12.46
N ASN A 165 -7.58 -3.68 11.92
CA ASN A 165 -8.37 -2.94 10.94
C ASN A 165 -9.25 -1.89 11.64
N ALA A 166 -9.42 -0.73 11.01
CA ALA A 166 -10.42 0.24 11.41
C ALA A 166 -11.84 -0.26 11.14
N SER A 167 -12.78 0.25 11.91
CA SER A 167 -14.22 0.08 11.67
C SER A 167 -14.85 1.43 11.26
N GLY A 168 -16.17 1.47 11.08
CA GLY A 168 -16.88 2.73 10.83
C GLY A 168 -16.75 3.77 11.96
N GLU A 169 -16.25 3.38 13.12
CA GLU A 169 -15.96 4.25 14.27
C GLU A 169 -14.47 4.64 14.38
N GLY A 170 -13.64 4.27 13.38
CA GLY A 170 -12.20 4.50 13.37
C GLY A 170 -11.39 3.36 13.98
N CYS A 171 -10.22 3.66 14.50
CA CYS A 171 -9.34 2.69 15.13
C CYS A 171 -9.87 2.25 16.52
N PRO A 172 -9.80 0.94 16.85
CA PRO A 172 -10.28 0.45 18.12
C PRO A 172 -9.40 0.95 19.30
N PRO A 173 -9.94 1.05 20.53
CA PRO A 173 -9.18 1.54 21.68
C PRO A 173 -7.90 0.75 22.00
N SER A 174 -7.82 -0.51 21.60
CA SER A 174 -6.62 -1.35 21.76
C SER A 174 -5.50 -1.00 20.76
N HIS A 175 -5.84 -0.36 19.64
CA HIS A 175 -4.91 0.04 18.59
C HIS A 175 -5.23 1.50 18.19
N PRO A 176 -4.94 2.46 19.07
CA PRO A 176 -5.48 3.82 18.93
C PRO A 176 -4.76 4.67 17.88
N VAL A 177 -3.62 4.21 17.37
CA VAL A 177 -2.79 5.01 16.46
C VAL A 177 -3.12 4.66 15.02
N ARG A 178 -3.71 5.61 14.29
CA ARG A 178 -3.92 5.45 12.85
C ARG A 178 -2.62 5.68 12.11
N VAL A 179 -2.22 4.69 11.34
CA VAL A 179 -1.08 4.70 10.42
C VAL A 179 -1.59 4.59 8.97
N PRO A 180 -0.74 4.76 7.93
CA PRO A 180 -1.20 4.62 6.56
C PRO A 180 -1.85 3.26 6.29
N SER A 181 -3.01 3.24 5.63
CA SER A 181 -3.55 2.02 5.05
C SER A 181 -2.73 1.66 3.82
N VAL A 182 -1.97 0.58 3.91
CA VAL A 182 -1.14 0.08 2.81
C VAL A 182 -1.92 -0.93 1.99
N THR A 183 -1.84 -0.78 0.66
CA THR A 183 -2.42 -1.75 -0.27
C THR A 183 -1.37 -2.10 -1.32
N PHE A 184 -1.07 -3.38 -1.46
CA PHE A 184 -0.27 -3.90 -2.56
C PHE A 184 -1.16 -4.22 -3.74
N VAL A 185 -0.75 -3.81 -4.92
CA VAL A 185 -1.33 -4.23 -6.20
C VAL A 185 -0.22 -4.86 -7.03
N LEU A 186 -0.23 -6.17 -7.09
CA LEU A 186 0.68 -6.96 -7.92
C LEU A 186 0.04 -7.16 -9.29
N ARG A 187 0.72 -6.74 -10.34
CA ARG A 187 0.30 -6.99 -11.71
C ARG A 187 1.12 -8.12 -12.31
N TYR A 188 0.45 -9.15 -12.78
CA TYR A 188 1.09 -10.28 -13.46
C TYR A 188 0.93 -10.16 -14.99
N PRO A 189 1.92 -10.66 -15.78
CA PRO A 189 1.86 -10.65 -17.24
C PRO A 189 0.89 -11.69 -17.82
N VAL A 190 0.15 -12.38 -16.96
CA VAL A 190 -0.76 -13.48 -17.31
C VAL A 190 -2.11 -13.28 -16.64
N GLN A 191 -3.17 -13.70 -17.33
CA GLN A 191 -4.50 -13.79 -16.75
C GLN A 191 -4.56 -14.93 -15.73
N LEU A 192 -4.87 -14.60 -14.48
CA LEU A 192 -4.89 -15.56 -13.39
C LEU A 192 -6.15 -16.45 -13.47
N SER A 193 -5.95 -17.75 -13.44
CA SER A 193 -7.01 -18.74 -13.39
C SER A 193 -6.78 -19.71 -12.22
N PRO A 194 -7.77 -20.54 -11.85
CA PRO A 194 -7.62 -21.53 -10.76
C PRO A 194 -6.49 -22.57 -10.99
N GLU A 195 -5.95 -22.66 -12.18
CA GLU A 195 -4.85 -23.57 -12.54
C GLU A 195 -3.48 -23.07 -12.08
N TYR A 196 -3.36 -21.75 -11.84
CA TYR A 196 -2.15 -21.18 -11.24
C TYR A 196 -2.11 -21.48 -9.74
N THR A 197 -0.91 -21.61 -9.22
CA THR A 197 -0.67 -21.84 -7.80
C THR A 197 0.36 -20.83 -7.27
N LEU A 198 0.48 -20.76 -5.97
CA LEU A 198 1.56 -20.04 -5.31
C LEU A 198 2.56 -21.06 -4.75
N SER A 199 3.78 -20.62 -4.49
CA SER A 199 4.77 -21.43 -3.77
C SER A 199 4.26 -21.84 -2.38
N SER A 200 3.35 -21.07 -1.77
CA SER A 200 2.66 -21.38 -0.52
C SER A 200 1.42 -22.29 -0.69
N GLY A 201 1.03 -22.64 -1.92
CA GLY A 201 -0.12 -23.50 -2.20
C GLY A 201 -1.08 -22.96 -3.24
N ARG A 202 -2.38 -22.99 -2.97
CA ARG A 202 -3.38 -22.46 -3.90
C ARG A 202 -3.40 -20.93 -3.88
N LEU A 203 -3.96 -20.29 -4.91
CA LEU A 203 -4.08 -18.81 -4.98
C LEU A 203 -4.70 -18.16 -3.72
N ARG A 204 -5.51 -18.90 -2.97
CA ARG A 204 -6.09 -18.44 -1.68
C ARG A 204 -5.08 -18.36 -0.54
N SER A 205 -3.88 -18.93 -0.68
CA SER A 205 -2.81 -18.80 0.30
C SER A 205 -1.93 -17.56 0.05
N MET A 206 -2.38 -16.66 -0.83
CA MET A 206 -1.73 -15.36 -1.01
C MET A 206 -1.71 -14.61 0.32
N HIS A 207 -0.56 -14.08 0.63
CA HIS A 207 -0.31 -13.15 1.73
C HIS A 207 0.74 -12.15 1.26
N ALA A 208 0.96 -11.14 2.04
CA ALA A 208 1.99 -10.15 1.76
C ALA A 208 2.65 -9.73 3.06
N ASP A 209 3.90 -9.41 2.96
CA ASP A 209 4.76 -9.02 4.04
C ASP A 209 5.36 -7.66 3.76
N TYR A 210 5.44 -6.84 4.82
CA TYR A 210 5.95 -5.50 4.79
C TYR A 210 6.87 -5.26 5.97
N TRP A 211 8.06 -4.71 5.71
CA TRP A 211 8.99 -4.29 6.75
C TRP A 211 9.42 -2.85 6.51
N ASN A 212 9.02 -1.96 7.44
CA ASN A 212 9.33 -0.54 7.36
C ASN A 212 10.80 -0.25 7.65
N THR A 213 11.56 -0.05 6.59
CA THR A 213 12.94 0.44 6.64
C THR A 213 13.14 1.68 5.76
N TRP A 214 12.07 2.46 5.57
CA TRP A 214 12.11 3.74 4.88
C TRP A 214 13.16 4.69 5.48
N ASP A 215 13.65 5.62 4.68
CA ASP A 215 14.16 6.90 5.21
C ASP A 215 13.03 7.53 6.02
N GLN A 216 13.14 7.48 7.34
CA GLN A 216 12.06 7.85 8.24
C GLN A 216 11.63 9.32 8.10
N PRO A 217 12.56 10.30 7.99
CA PRO A 217 12.21 11.69 7.70
C PRO A 217 11.39 11.85 6.41
N GLU A 218 11.70 11.10 5.35
CA GLU A 218 10.95 11.16 4.10
C GLU A 218 9.55 10.57 4.25
N LEU A 219 9.41 9.42 4.92
CA LEU A 219 8.10 8.82 5.20
C LEU A 219 7.22 9.76 6.04
N GLU A 220 7.78 10.39 7.09
CA GLU A 220 7.07 11.36 7.92
C GLU A 220 6.63 12.59 7.10
N ASN A 221 7.48 13.09 6.23
CA ASN A 221 7.16 14.19 5.33
C ASN A 221 6.03 13.81 4.35
N LEU A 222 6.11 12.64 3.70
CA LEU A 222 5.07 12.14 2.80
C LEU A 222 3.74 11.94 3.53
N THR A 223 3.76 11.36 4.72
CA THR A 223 2.57 11.20 5.56
C THR A 223 1.95 12.55 5.91
N SER A 224 2.76 13.50 6.35
CA SER A 224 2.26 14.83 6.71
C SER A 224 1.60 15.55 5.54
N ARG A 225 2.30 15.70 4.41
CA ARG A 225 1.83 16.50 3.28
C ARG A 225 0.84 15.79 2.36
N CYS A 226 0.87 14.44 2.29
CA CYS A 226 0.04 13.69 1.36
C CYS A 226 -1.16 13.01 2.00
N LEU A 227 -1.08 12.68 3.28
CA LEU A 227 -2.16 11.99 3.98
C LEU A 227 -2.92 12.92 4.92
N ASN A 228 -2.24 13.90 5.53
CA ASN A 228 -2.85 14.84 6.46
C ASN A 228 -3.19 16.20 5.82
N ASP A 229 -2.44 16.63 4.80
CA ASP A 229 -2.71 17.84 4.01
C ASP A 229 -2.63 17.55 2.50
N PRO A 230 -3.66 16.94 1.91
CA PRO A 230 -3.64 16.43 0.53
C PRO A 230 -3.70 17.54 -0.55
N GLN A 231 -3.44 18.79 -0.23
CA GLN A 231 -3.44 19.89 -1.20
C GLN A 231 -2.16 19.97 -2.05
N GLU A 232 -1.10 19.28 -1.62
CA GLU A 232 0.17 19.26 -2.35
C GLU A 232 0.23 18.15 -3.41
N ALA A 233 1.15 18.36 -4.38
CA ALA A 233 1.47 17.35 -5.36
C ALA A 233 2.18 16.16 -4.69
N CYS A 234 1.48 15.05 -4.58
CA CYS A 234 2.00 13.81 -3.98
C CYS A 234 2.44 12.83 -5.06
N PRO A 235 3.43 11.96 -4.79
CA PRO A 235 3.83 10.92 -5.72
C PRO A 235 2.62 10.10 -6.16
N ARG A 236 2.42 10.03 -7.47
CA ARG A 236 1.40 9.20 -8.13
C ARG A 236 2.04 8.48 -9.30
N ILE A 237 1.57 7.28 -9.56
CA ILE A 237 2.00 6.47 -10.69
C ILE A 237 0.85 6.50 -11.69
N ASP A 238 1.12 7.03 -12.89
CA ASP A 238 0.18 7.10 -14.02
C ASP A 238 0.12 5.76 -14.78
#